data_c315c0946d635a8be8a35778e605d1bc
#
_entry.id   c315c0946d635a8be8a35778e605d1bc
#
_cell.length_a   1.000
_cell.length_b   1.000
_cell.length_c   1.000
_cell.angle_alpha   90.00
_cell.angle_beta   90.00
_cell.angle_gamma   90.00
#
_symmetry.space_group_name_H-M   'P 1'
#
loop_
_entity.id
_entity.type
_entity.pdbx_description
1 polymer ?
#
loop_
_entity_poly.entity_id
_entity_poly.type
_entity_poly.pdbx_seq_one_letter_code
_entity_poly.pdbx_strand_id
1 'polypeptide(L)'
;MVTCYNCGKLLLDRKVMGLCEDRMHTFCSERCRSAAWSSDEKKVSSDSFGRSYCAIPANNEAKGLSSIYIDGAEYTYKAKTDGITIKIKKLENRSSWTTGKIRLELFLSTDGAYEKGSKVSGTTLAMSSSYGELKKCYSYTNMKTVAHLHEKPKSGTYTPILFVRELSPDGEWQIAGHVNFPASKWS
;
A
#
# COMPACT_ATOMS: atom_id res chain seq x y z
N MET A 1 -30.16 -2.69 -19.06
CA MET A 1 -30.75 -2.80 -17.72
C MET A 1 -29.62 -3.23 -16.80
N VAL A 2 -29.37 -2.50 -15.72
CA VAL A 2 -28.22 -2.76 -14.84
C VAL A 2 -28.75 -3.24 -13.49
N THR A 3 -28.22 -4.36 -13.02
CA THR A 3 -28.58 -4.95 -11.72
C THR A 3 -27.38 -4.94 -10.77
N CYS A 4 -27.67 -4.95 -9.47
CA CYS A 4 -26.64 -5.10 -8.44
C CYS A 4 -26.03 -6.50 -8.53
N TYR A 5 -24.71 -6.56 -8.66
CA TYR A 5 -23.98 -7.82 -8.79
C TYR A 5 -24.17 -8.76 -7.58
N ASN A 6 -24.27 -8.21 -6.38
CA ASN A 6 -24.39 -9.01 -5.17
C ASN A 6 -25.82 -9.47 -4.85
N CYS A 7 -26.82 -8.61 -4.99
CA CYS A 7 -28.19 -8.91 -4.55
C CYS A 7 -29.23 -8.95 -5.68
N GLY A 8 -28.82 -8.74 -6.95
CA GLY A 8 -29.68 -8.79 -8.14
C GLY A 8 -30.69 -7.62 -8.27
N LYS A 9 -30.73 -6.67 -7.35
CA LYS A 9 -31.67 -5.55 -7.39
C LYS A 9 -31.43 -4.69 -8.64
N LEU A 10 -32.50 -4.34 -9.35
CA LEU A 10 -32.46 -3.42 -10.47
C LEU A 10 -31.99 -2.04 -10.03
N LEU A 11 -31.06 -1.46 -10.76
CA LEU A 11 -30.50 -0.14 -10.46
C LEU A 11 -31.02 0.88 -11.47
N LEU A 12 -31.67 1.91 -10.96
CA LEU A 12 -32.10 3.07 -11.74
C LEU A 12 -30.96 4.09 -11.85
N ASP A 13 -30.16 4.20 -10.78
CA ASP A 13 -28.98 5.07 -10.71
C ASP A 13 -27.74 4.28 -10.27
N ARG A 14 -26.57 4.58 -10.87
CA ARG A 14 -25.29 3.98 -10.48
C ARG A 14 -24.77 4.66 -9.24
N LYS A 15 -24.82 4.00 -8.10
CA LYS A 15 -24.34 4.55 -6.83
C LYS A 15 -22.95 4.05 -6.43
N VAL A 16 -22.62 2.80 -6.72
CA VAL A 16 -21.35 2.19 -6.32
C VAL A 16 -20.85 1.29 -7.43
N MET A 17 -19.60 1.47 -7.82
CA MET A 17 -18.93 0.66 -8.82
C MET A 17 -17.83 -0.17 -8.16
N GLY A 18 -17.66 -1.38 -8.59
CA GLY A 18 -16.59 -2.26 -8.15
C GLY A 18 -16.27 -3.33 -9.19
N LEU A 19 -15.09 -3.89 -9.08
CA LEU A 19 -14.59 -4.89 -10.03
C LEU A 19 -14.53 -6.27 -9.42
N CYS A 20 -14.88 -7.23 -10.21
CA CYS A 20 -14.78 -8.62 -9.89
C CYS A 20 -14.57 -9.41 -11.18
N GLU A 21 -13.59 -10.32 -11.22
CA GLU A 21 -13.31 -11.20 -12.37
C GLU A 21 -13.11 -10.45 -13.70
N ASP A 22 -12.23 -9.44 -13.71
CA ASP A 22 -11.92 -8.59 -14.87
C ASP A 22 -13.10 -7.81 -15.44
N ARG A 23 -14.22 -7.75 -14.73
CA ARG A 23 -15.42 -7.02 -15.13
C ARG A 23 -15.82 -5.98 -14.10
N MET A 24 -16.27 -4.85 -14.60
CA MET A 24 -16.82 -3.82 -13.74
C MET A 24 -18.27 -4.19 -13.38
N HIS A 25 -18.52 -4.31 -12.08
CA HIS A 25 -19.85 -4.58 -11.55
C HIS A 25 -20.45 -3.37 -10.87
N THR A 26 -21.75 -3.27 -10.92
CA THR A 26 -22.51 -2.20 -10.28
C THR A 26 -23.21 -2.75 -9.05
N PHE A 27 -23.14 -2.01 -7.95
CA PHE A 27 -23.76 -2.37 -6.67
C PHE A 27 -24.77 -1.31 -6.24
N CYS A 28 -25.83 -1.73 -5.58
CA CYS A 28 -26.86 -0.82 -5.08
C CYS A 28 -26.40 0.00 -3.86
N SER A 29 -25.36 -0.44 -3.18
CA SER A 29 -24.80 0.22 -2.00
C SER A 29 -23.39 -0.29 -1.69
N GLU A 30 -22.67 0.45 -0.87
CA GLU A 30 -21.38 0.07 -0.33
C GLU A 30 -21.44 -1.26 0.45
N ARG A 31 -22.54 -1.51 1.15
CA ARG A 31 -22.78 -2.77 1.85
C ARG A 31 -22.82 -3.96 0.89
N CYS A 32 -23.49 -3.82 -0.26
CA CYS A 32 -23.54 -4.88 -1.27
C CYS A 32 -22.17 -5.08 -1.93
N ARG A 33 -21.41 -4.02 -2.16
CA ARG A 33 -20.04 -4.11 -2.65
C ARG A 33 -19.14 -4.85 -1.67
N SER A 34 -19.16 -4.47 -0.40
CA SER A 34 -18.36 -5.10 0.64
C SER A 34 -18.75 -6.57 0.86
N ALA A 35 -20.04 -6.90 0.80
CA ALA A 35 -20.52 -8.27 0.92
C ALA A 35 -20.07 -9.15 -0.26
N ALA A 36 -20.05 -8.58 -1.48
CA ALA A 36 -19.53 -9.30 -2.65
C ALA A 36 -18.04 -9.64 -2.49
N TRP A 37 -17.26 -8.75 -1.89
CA TRP A 37 -15.83 -8.98 -1.65
C TRP A 37 -15.52 -9.83 -0.41
N SER A 38 -16.46 -10.04 0.45
CA SER A 38 -16.31 -10.94 1.61
C SER A 38 -16.63 -12.41 1.30
N SER A 39 -17.21 -12.70 0.13
CA SER A 39 -17.49 -14.08 -0.28
C SER A 39 -16.25 -14.70 -0.91
N ASP A 40 -15.83 -15.85 -0.42
CA ASP A 40 -14.59 -16.56 -0.83
C ASP A 40 -14.57 -17.01 -2.29
N GLU A 41 -15.69 -16.90 -3.00
CA GLU A 41 -15.83 -17.33 -4.38
C GLU A 41 -15.60 -16.22 -5.41
N LYS A 42 -15.46 -14.97 -4.98
CA LYS A 42 -15.38 -13.82 -5.90
C LYS A 42 -13.98 -13.24 -5.95
N LYS A 43 -13.30 -13.48 -7.06
CA LYS A 43 -12.01 -12.85 -7.38
C LYS A 43 -12.22 -11.40 -7.81
N VAL A 44 -11.41 -10.52 -7.30
CA VAL A 44 -11.37 -9.10 -7.70
C VAL A 44 -10.11 -8.85 -8.49
N SER A 45 -10.25 -8.27 -9.67
CA SER A 45 -9.14 -7.99 -10.58
C SER A 45 -9.07 -6.52 -10.98
N SER A 46 -8.30 -6.17 -11.96
CA SER A 46 -8.17 -4.79 -12.44
C SER A 46 -9.35 -4.36 -13.32
N ASP A 47 -9.69 -3.08 -13.31
CA ASP A 47 -10.71 -2.50 -14.17
C ASP A 47 -10.18 -2.21 -15.59
N SER A 48 -11.08 -1.85 -16.49
CA SER A 48 -10.73 -1.44 -17.85
C SER A 48 -9.83 -0.19 -17.92
N PHE A 49 -9.59 0.48 -16.80
CA PHE A 49 -8.68 1.62 -16.67
C PHE A 49 -7.33 1.24 -16.03
N GLY A 50 -7.04 -0.05 -15.88
CA GLY A 50 -5.79 -0.56 -15.30
C GLY A 50 -5.68 -0.41 -13.78
N ARG A 51 -6.77 -0.12 -13.08
CA ARG A 51 -6.79 -0.13 -11.61
C ARG A 51 -6.90 -1.57 -11.12
N SER A 52 -5.86 -2.03 -10.44
CA SER A 52 -5.86 -3.37 -9.87
C SER A 52 -6.66 -3.41 -8.57
N TYR A 53 -7.51 -4.39 -8.45
CA TYR A 53 -8.23 -4.74 -7.23
C TYR A 53 -7.76 -6.10 -6.76
N CYS A 54 -7.91 -6.39 -5.47
CA CYS A 54 -7.36 -7.60 -4.90
C CYS A 54 -7.97 -8.86 -5.53
N ALA A 55 -7.13 -9.74 -6.03
CA ALA A 55 -7.52 -11.13 -6.20
C ALA A 55 -7.68 -11.74 -4.80
N ILE A 56 -8.85 -12.28 -4.48
CA ILE A 56 -9.04 -13.00 -3.23
C ILE A 56 -8.54 -14.43 -3.46
N PRO A 57 -7.48 -14.89 -2.78
CA PRO A 57 -7.10 -16.29 -2.87
C PRO A 57 -8.22 -17.16 -2.32
N ALA A 58 -8.52 -18.21 -3.03
CA ALA A 58 -9.61 -19.14 -2.71
C ALA A 58 -9.35 -20.01 -1.46
N ASN A 59 -8.24 -19.84 -0.76
CA ASN A 59 -7.84 -20.69 0.36
C ASN A 59 -7.57 -19.90 1.62
N ASN A 60 -7.98 -20.45 2.76
CA ASN A 60 -7.63 -20.06 4.13
C ASN A 60 -6.10 -20.18 4.38
N GLU A 61 -5.29 -19.56 3.55
CA GLU A 61 -3.87 -19.44 3.84
C GLU A 61 -3.70 -18.50 5.03
N ALA A 62 -2.86 -18.93 5.96
CA ALA A 62 -2.46 -18.13 7.10
C ALA A 62 -2.18 -16.69 6.65
N LYS A 63 -2.69 -15.69 7.37
CA LYS A 63 -2.47 -14.28 7.11
C LYS A 63 -0.98 -14.03 6.86
N GLY A 64 -0.60 -14.03 5.59
CA GLY A 64 0.72 -13.62 5.16
C GLY A 64 0.87 -12.11 5.27
N LEU A 65 2.04 -11.61 4.88
CA LEU A 65 2.25 -10.18 4.75
C LEU A 65 1.34 -9.58 3.70
N SER A 66 0.76 -8.42 4.00
CA SER A 66 -0.03 -7.67 3.05
C SER A 66 0.81 -7.27 1.83
N SER A 67 0.18 -7.23 0.66
CA SER A 67 0.77 -6.70 -0.56
C SER A 67 0.34 -5.25 -0.71
N ILE A 68 1.23 -4.31 -0.39
CA ILE A 68 0.97 -2.89 -0.54
C ILE A 68 1.62 -2.40 -1.82
N TYR A 69 0.81 -1.84 -2.71
CA TYR A 69 1.26 -1.18 -3.92
C TYR A 69 1.42 0.32 -3.68
N ILE A 70 2.50 0.88 -4.21
CA ILE A 70 2.84 2.29 -4.06
C ILE A 70 2.96 2.90 -5.45
N ASP A 71 2.26 4.00 -5.70
CA ASP A 71 2.34 4.78 -6.92
C ASP A 71 2.73 6.23 -6.61
N GLY A 72 3.65 6.78 -7.40
CA GLY A 72 4.05 8.18 -7.35
C GLY A 72 4.65 8.59 -6.00
N ALA A 73 5.61 7.82 -5.49
CA ALA A 73 6.33 8.17 -4.27
C ALA A 73 7.45 9.18 -4.54
N GLU A 74 7.55 10.18 -3.69
CA GLU A 74 8.65 11.14 -3.64
C GLU A 74 9.00 11.50 -2.20
N TYR A 75 10.22 11.91 -1.96
CA TYR A 75 10.64 12.46 -0.67
C TYR A 75 11.47 13.73 -0.86
N THR A 76 11.46 14.59 0.14
CA THR A 76 12.28 15.80 0.20
C THR A 76 12.96 15.86 1.55
N TYR A 77 14.27 15.96 1.55
CA TYR A 77 15.08 16.22 2.75
C TYR A 77 15.52 17.67 2.78
N LYS A 78 15.24 18.38 3.86
CA LYS A 78 15.65 19.76 4.11
C LYS A 78 16.75 19.78 5.17
N ALA A 79 18.00 19.76 4.75
CA ALA A 79 19.17 19.70 5.64
C ALA A 79 19.19 20.79 6.72
N LYS A 80 18.68 22.01 6.41
CA LYS A 80 18.65 23.14 7.38
C LYS A 80 17.73 22.90 8.56
N THR A 81 16.70 22.09 8.43
CA THR A 81 15.68 21.86 9.47
C THR A 81 15.58 20.39 9.86
N ASP A 82 16.44 19.54 9.30
CA ASP A 82 16.35 18.07 9.40
C ASP A 82 14.95 17.53 9.07
N GLY A 83 14.21 18.28 8.27
CA GLY A 83 12.84 17.96 7.89
C GLY A 83 12.79 17.01 6.71
N ILE A 84 12.06 15.93 6.86
CA ILE A 84 11.81 14.97 5.80
C ILE A 84 10.32 14.96 5.50
N THR A 85 9.98 15.22 4.25
CA THR A 85 8.59 15.12 3.78
C THR A 85 8.51 13.98 2.78
N ILE A 86 7.57 13.08 2.99
CA ILE A 86 7.27 11.97 2.08
C ILE A 86 5.89 12.24 1.47
N LYS A 87 5.79 12.09 0.16
CA LYS A 87 4.54 12.18 -0.58
C LYS A 87 4.32 10.89 -1.35
N ILE A 88 3.09 10.42 -1.37
CA ILE A 88 2.67 9.23 -2.11
C ILE A 88 1.36 9.58 -2.80
N LYS A 89 1.32 9.42 -4.12
CA LYS A 89 0.11 9.65 -4.91
C LYS A 89 -0.96 8.63 -4.56
N LYS A 90 -0.59 7.36 -4.47
CA LYS A 90 -1.50 6.27 -4.10
C LYS A 90 -0.75 5.17 -3.34
N LEU A 91 -1.34 4.71 -2.25
CA LEU A 91 -0.90 3.56 -1.47
C LEU A 91 -2.10 2.63 -1.34
N GLU A 92 -2.03 1.44 -1.94
CA GLU A 92 -3.15 0.53 -2.14
C GLU A 92 -2.88 -0.83 -1.51
N ASN A 93 -3.83 -1.32 -0.72
CA ASN A 93 -3.80 -2.68 -0.23
C ASN A 93 -4.33 -3.63 -1.30
N ARG A 94 -3.43 -4.43 -1.88
CA ARG A 94 -3.75 -5.46 -2.89
C ARG A 94 -3.89 -6.86 -2.30
N SER A 95 -3.84 -6.98 -0.98
CA SER A 95 -4.12 -8.24 -0.31
C SER A 95 -5.62 -8.47 -0.12
N SER A 96 -5.99 -9.71 0.10
CA SER A 96 -7.38 -10.12 0.35
C SER A 96 -7.87 -9.85 1.77
N TRP A 97 -7.02 -9.27 2.63
CA TRP A 97 -7.32 -8.95 4.03
C TRP A 97 -7.01 -7.50 4.38
N THR A 98 -7.52 -7.05 5.49
CA THR A 98 -7.16 -5.75 6.09
C THR A 98 -5.75 -5.85 6.67
N THR A 99 -4.90 -4.84 6.40
CA THR A 99 -3.56 -4.78 6.99
C THR A 99 -3.61 -4.61 8.50
N GLY A 100 -2.52 -4.87 9.17
CA GLY A 100 -2.24 -4.27 10.46
C GLY A 100 -2.02 -2.75 10.33
N LYS A 101 -1.63 -2.08 11.43
CA LYS A 101 -1.19 -0.69 11.36
C LYS A 101 -0.02 -0.57 10.40
N ILE A 102 0.05 0.49 9.62
CA ILE A 102 1.13 0.73 8.67
C ILE A 102 1.93 1.97 9.03
N ARG A 103 3.20 2.01 8.66
CA ARG A 103 4.06 3.20 8.73
C ARG A 103 4.98 3.28 7.52
N LEU A 104 5.45 4.48 7.23
CA LEU A 104 6.44 4.74 6.19
C LEU A 104 7.82 4.83 6.80
N GLU A 105 8.79 4.19 6.19
CA GLU A 105 10.19 4.23 6.58
C GLU A 105 11.04 4.57 5.37
N LEU A 106 11.79 5.67 5.44
CA LEU A 106 12.80 6.01 4.46
C LEU A 106 14.13 5.43 4.92
N PHE A 107 14.64 4.48 4.19
CA PHE A 107 15.84 3.72 4.48
C PHE A 107 16.94 4.06 3.46
N LEU A 108 18.17 4.14 3.88
CA LEU A 108 19.34 4.36 3.05
C LEU A 108 20.14 3.06 2.94
N SER A 109 20.01 2.40 1.82
CA SER A 109 20.71 1.13 1.55
C SER A 109 22.14 1.37 1.08
N THR A 110 23.07 0.58 1.61
CA THR A 110 24.44 0.46 1.11
C THR A 110 24.59 -0.63 0.05
N ASP A 111 23.63 -1.53 -0.04
CA ASP A 111 23.66 -2.70 -0.93
C ASP A 111 23.01 -2.44 -2.29
N GLY A 112 22.49 -1.21 -2.51
CA GLY A 112 21.74 -0.86 -3.73
C GLY A 112 20.23 -1.02 -3.55
N ALA A 113 19.53 -1.26 -4.66
CA ALA A 113 18.08 -1.42 -4.68
C ALA A 113 17.64 -2.68 -3.93
N TYR A 114 16.51 -2.55 -3.22
CA TYR A 114 15.92 -3.68 -2.50
C TYR A 114 15.06 -4.52 -3.45
N GLU A 115 15.20 -5.82 -3.33
CA GLU A 115 14.31 -6.81 -3.93
C GLU A 115 13.51 -7.52 -2.85
N LYS A 116 12.24 -7.78 -3.13
CA LYS A 116 11.33 -8.39 -2.16
C LYS A 116 11.87 -9.71 -1.62
N GLY A 117 12.03 -9.80 -0.31
CA GLY A 117 12.55 -11.00 0.37
C GLY A 117 14.07 -11.03 0.52
N SER A 118 14.80 -10.08 -0.06
CA SER A 118 16.24 -9.97 0.16
C SER A 118 16.55 -9.37 1.53
N LYS A 119 17.77 -9.58 2.01
CA LYS A 119 18.33 -8.79 3.11
C LYS A 119 18.81 -7.45 2.55
N VAL A 120 18.75 -6.41 3.35
CA VAL A 120 19.25 -5.09 3.01
C VAL A 120 20.07 -4.53 4.17
N SER A 121 21.25 -4.01 3.87
CA SER A 121 22.13 -3.32 4.83
C SER A 121 22.00 -1.81 4.63
N GLY A 122 22.11 -1.07 5.72
CA GLY A 122 22.00 0.39 5.68
C GLY A 122 21.46 0.96 6.97
N THR A 123 20.89 2.15 6.89
CA THR A 123 20.36 2.86 8.05
C THR A 123 18.98 3.47 7.76
N THR A 124 18.15 3.51 8.78
CA THR A 124 16.87 4.21 8.70
C THR A 124 17.08 5.71 8.82
N LEU A 125 16.83 6.44 7.74
CA LEU A 125 16.91 7.90 7.75
C LEU A 125 15.74 8.52 8.51
N ALA A 126 14.53 8.06 8.25
CA ALA A 126 13.32 8.62 8.86
C ALA A 126 12.15 7.66 8.92
N MET A 127 11.28 7.88 9.89
CA MET A 127 10.03 7.14 10.04
C MET A 127 8.85 8.10 10.22
N SER A 128 7.71 7.75 9.64
CA SER A 128 6.44 8.42 9.94
C SER A 128 5.84 7.91 11.24
N SER A 129 4.87 8.65 11.77
CA SER A 129 3.91 8.09 12.72
C SER A 129 3.17 6.92 12.06
N SER A 130 2.61 6.03 12.86
CA SER A 130 1.79 4.94 12.33
C SER A 130 0.45 5.45 11.84
N TYR A 131 0.00 4.90 10.73
CA TYR A 131 -1.35 5.02 10.21
C TYR A 131 -2.20 3.87 10.74
N GLY A 132 -3.50 4.00 10.61
CA GLY A 132 -4.43 2.91 10.90
C GLY A 132 -4.28 1.75 9.91
N GLU A 133 -5.14 0.79 10.09
CA GLU A 133 -5.27 -0.35 9.17
C GLU A 133 -5.80 0.11 7.82
N LEU A 134 -5.27 -0.47 6.75
CA LEU A 134 -5.79 -0.27 5.41
C LEU A 134 -6.63 -1.48 5.01
N LYS A 135 -7.92 -1.28 4.91
CA LYS A 135 -8.87 -2.35 4.54
C LYS A 135 -8.47 -2.96 3.19
N LYS A 136 -8.83 -4.23 3.00
CA LYS A 136 -8.65 -4.90 1.71
C LYS A 136 -9.24 -4.05 0.57
N CYS A 137 -8.53 -3.98 -0.54
CA CYS A 137 -8.94 -3.23 -1.75
C CYS A 137 -9.18 -1.72 -1.55
N TYR A 138 -8.73 -1.15 -0.43
CA TYR A 138 -8.75 0.29 -0.19
C TYR A 138 -7.38 0.91 -0.45
N SER A 139 -7.39 2.22 -0.69
CA SER A 139 -6.19 3.00 -0.88
C SER A 139 -6.24 4.32 -0.13
N TYR A 140 -5.07 4.77 0.32
CA TYR A 140 -4.82 6.15 0.65
C TYR A 140 -4.35 6.88 -0.61
N THR A 141 -4.85 8.08 -0.86
CA THR A 141 -4.46 8.91 -2.01
C THR A 141 -3.93 10.26 -1.56
N ASN A 142 -3.00 10.82 -2.35
CA ASN A 142 -2.42 12.14 -2.08
C ASN A 142 -1.86 12.29 -0.65
N MET A 143 -1.23 11.24 -0.16
CA MET A 143 -0.61 11.26 1.16
C MET A 143 0.57 12.23 1.18
N LYS A 144 0.62 13.06 2.21
CA LYS A 144 1.76 13.90 2.53
C LYS A 144 2.02 13.80 4.02
N THR A 145 3.21 13.37 4.39
CA THR A 145 3.59 13.25 5.79
C THR A 145 4.95 13.85 6.05
N VAL A 146 5.12 14.38 7.25
CA VAL A 146 6.44 14.73 7.77
C VAL A 146 6.94 13.52 8.54
N ALA A 147 8.10 13.02 8.16
CA ALA A 147 8.75 11.93 8.85
C ALA A 147 9.79 12.48 9.84
N HIS A 148 9.92 11.81 10.96
CA HIS A 148 10.91 12.17 11.97
C HIS A 148 12.27 11.60 11.60
N LEU A 149 13.30 12.44 11.58
CA LEU A 149 14.67 12.01 11.39
C LEU A 149 15.03 11.01 12.50
N HIS A 150 15.51 9.84 12.09
CA HIS A 150 15.94 8.80 13.03
C HIS A 150 17.45 8.86 13.24
N GLU A 151 18.20 8.88 12.15
CA GLU A 151 19.65 8.94 12.18
C GLU A 151 20.17 9.75 10.98
N LYS A 152 21.16 10.64 11.21
CA LYS A 152 21.85 11.29 10.10
C LYS A 152 22.82 10.30 9.46
N PRO A 153 22.74 10.13 8.13
CA PRO A 153 23.68 9.25 7.46
C PRO A 153 25.10 9.84 7.51
N LYS A 154 26.08 8.97 7.55
CA LYS A 154 27.47 9.36 7.29
C LYS A 154 27.62 9.78 5.83
N SER A 155 28.67 10.55 5.52
CA SER A 155 29.00 10.88 4.15
C SER A 155 29.18 9.61 3.34
N GLY A 156 28.53 9.52 2.19
CA GLY A 156 28.56 8.30 1.36
C GLY A 156 27.54 8.33 0.22
N THR A 157 27.52 7.27 -0.56
CA THR A 157 26.53 7.04 -1.59
C THR A 157 25.56 5.96 -1.14
N TYR A 158 24.28 6.24 -1.19
CA TYR A 158 23.21 5.34 -0.76
C TYR A 158 22.12 5.25 -1.82
N THR A 159 21.43 4.13 -1.83
CA THR A 159 20.17 3.97 -2.56
C THR A 159 19.02 4.17 -1.56
N PRO A 160 18.29 5.29 -1.65
CA PRO A 160 17.14 5.49 -0.77
C PRO A 160 16.00 4.52 -1.15
N ILE A 161 15.35 3.97 -0.13
CA ILE A 161 14.23 3.04 -0.29
C ILE A 161 13.11 3.51 0.61
N LEU A 162 11.93 3.69 0.08
CA LEU A 162 10.73 3.89 0.88
C LEU A 162 10.09 2.53 1.15
N PHE A 163 10.12 2.09 2.39
CA PHE A 163 9.39 0.93 2.86
C PHE A 163 8.02 1.34 3.39
N VAL A 164 7.02 0.56 3.08
CA VAL A 164 5.76 0.51 3.84
C VAL A 164 5.88 -0.69 4.77
N ARG A 165 5.91 -0.40 6.06
CA ARG A 165 5.95 -1.41 7.10
C ARG A 165 4.54 -1.66 7.62
N GLU A 166 4.21 -2.91 7.86
CA GLU A 166 2.98 -3.38 8.48
C GLU A 166 3.29 -4.02 9.83
N LEU A 167 2.50 -3.66 10.84
CA LEU A 167 2.58 -4.31 12.15
C LEU A 167 1.89 -5.67 12.08
N SER A 168 2.67 -6.72 12.24
CA SER A 168 2.13 -8.09 12.30
C SER A 168 1.39 -8.35 13.62
N PRO A 169 0.56 -9.40 13.72
CA PRO A 169 -0.08 -9.80 14.97
C PRO A 169 0.91 -10.10 16.10
N ASP A 170 2.13 -10.48 15.76
CA ASP A 170 3.21 -10.80 16.72
C ASP A 170 3.92 -9.54 17.25
N GLY A 171 3.51 -8.35 16.79
CA GLY A 171 4.07 -7.07 17.22
C GLY A 171 5.30 -6.62 16.42
N GLU A 172 5.68 -7.33 15.37
CA GLU A 172 6.85 -7.02 14.54
C GLU A 172 6.48 -6.18 13.32
N TRP A 173 7.35 -5.21 12.97
CA TRP A 173 7.18 -4.40 11.78
C TRP A 173 7.82 -5.09 10.57
N GLN A 174 7.01 -5.52 9.63
CA GLN A 174 7.42 -6.26 8.44
C GLN A 174 7.24 -5.43 7.17
N ILE A 175 8.04 -5.70 6.11
CA ILE A 175 7.95 -4.97 4.85
C ILE A 175 6.74 -5.49 4.06
N ALA A 176 5.73 -4.63 3.88
CA ALA A 176 4.53 -4.92 3.09
C ALA A 176 4.62 -4.34 1.66
N GLY A 177 5.44 -3.32 1.44
CA GLY A 177 5.67 -2.70 0.14
C GLY A 177 6.94 -1.86 0.13
N HIS A 178 7.46 -1.55 -1.08
CA HIS A 178 8.63 -0.70 -1.21
C HIS A 178 8.68 0.05 -2.54
N VAL A 179 9.46 1.13 -2.56
CA VAL A 179 9.88 1.85 -3.77
C VAL A 179 11.36 2.18 -3.64
N ASN A 180 12.15 1.82 -4.64
CA ASN A 180 13.55 2.22 -4.74
C ASN A 180 13.66 3.57 -5.45
N PHE A 181 14.52 4.44 -4.94
CA PHE A 181 14.87 5.70 -5.59
C PHE A 181 16.27 5.60 -6.21
N PRO A 182 16.62 6.50 -7.14
CA PRO A 182 17.97 6.59 -7.66
C PRO A 182 19.01 6.81 -6.55
N ALA A 183 20.18 6.21 -6.69
CA ALA A 183 21.28 6.41 -5.76
C ALA A 183 21.65 7.90 -5.64
N SER A 184 21.95 8.33 -4.44
CA SER A 184 22.28 9.73 -4.13
C SER A 184 23.47 9.84 -3.17
N LYS A 185 24.25 10.91 -3.30
CA LYS A 185 25.35 11.23 -2.38
C LYS A 185 24.81 12.03 -1.20
N TRP A 186 25.30 11.69 -0.03
CA TRP A 186 25.03 12.36 1.24
C TRP A 186 26.35 12.88 1.83
N SER A 187 26.34 14.11 2.29
CA SER A 187 27.51 14.79 2.85
C SER A 187 27.14 15.52 4.14
#